data_6d4a5e648dd10b8092f89e430a64e6fb
#
_entry.id   6d4a5e648dd10b8092f89e430a64e6fb
#
_cell.length_a   1.000
_cell.length_b   1.000
_cell.length_c   1.000
_cell.angle_alpha   90.00
_cell.angle_beta   90.00
_cell.angle_gamma   90.00
#
_symmetry.space_group_name_H-M   'P 1'
#
loop_
_entity.id
_entity.type
_entity.pdbx_description
1 polymer ?
#
loop_
_entity_poly.entity_id
_entity_poly.type
_entity_poly.pdbx_seq_one_letter_code
_entity_poly.pdbx_strand_id
1 'polypeptide(L)'
;MKRFTLTLCLCAALLASCAPVDLNAPIPTFETGIDPNTWAQIPAGEFHHGQFDETASTEAYEIMVTDVTTAQYADFLNAALADGSIKMDGGKIVGFYPGDTFHGVKHEEKIEAGDWLFIPLDDPSQRIQFDGTTFTVQSGYEKHPMTSVTWFGAWGYCQYFGTRLPTELEWEKAARGTDERPFPWGDEIQRGHANFYSSRDPFEDMASFGSRTSPVGFYNGQVYDGFQTIDSTSPYGLYDMAGNVWQWTGDVYEGMHYRFMRGGSKDTYDMDLRIWVRNNATPTYFSPGVGFRCARDE
;
A
#
# COMPACT_ATOMS: atom_id res chain seq x y z
N MET A 1 56.31 50.65 22.93
CA MET A 1 56.06 49.82 21.77
C MET A 1 55.16 48.64 22.26
N LYS A 2 53.86 48.70 22.03
CA LYS A 2 52.92 47.62 22.39
C LYS A 2 52.68 46.78 21.15
N ARG A 3 53.04 45.50 21.18
CA ARG A 3 52.76 44.54 20.12
C ARG A 3 51.30 44.08 20.24
N PHE A 4 50.48 44.38 19.22
CA PHE A 4 49.14 43.81 19.05
C PHE A 4 49.31 42.47 18.36
N THR A 5 48.93 41.41 19.07
CA THR A 5 48.84 40.08 18.51
C THR A 5 47.41 39.92 17.92
N LEU A 6 47.32 39.80 16.63
CA LEU A 6 46.07 39.60 15.87
C LEU A 6 45.77 38.09 15.92
N THR A 7 44.77 37.68 16.70
CA THR A 7 44.28 36.30 16.71
C THR A 7 43.27 36.14 15.57
N LEU A 8 43.69 35.39 14.54
CA LEU A 8 42.85 35.04 13.40
C LEU A 8 41.93 33.90 13.81
N CYS A 9 40.66 34.19 14.10
CA CYS A 9 39.64 33.16 14.25
C CYS A 9 39.29 32.57 12.87
N LEU A 10 39.73 31.34 12.64
CA LEU A 10 39.35 30.54 11.48
C LEU A 10 37.94 29.99 11.73
N CYS A 11 36.91 30.69 11.24
CA CYS A 11 35.56 30.09 11.16
C CYS A 11 35.57 29.07 10.01
N ALA A 12 35.78 27.82 10.33
CA ALA A 12 35.49 26.73 9.42
C ALA A 12 33.96 26.67 9.24
N ALA A 13 33.46 27.27 8.17
CA ALA A 13 32.10 27.06 7.72
C ALA A 13 31.99 25.59 7.29
N LEU A 14 31.33 24.79 8.10
CA LEU A 14 30.82 23.48 7.68
C LEU A 14 29.78 23.72 6.58
N LEU A 15 30.25 23.71 5.35
CA LEU A 15 29.38 23.51 4.18
C LEU A 15 28.88 22.06 4.31
N ALA A 16 27.73 21.88 4.94
CA ALA A 16 26.94 20.69 4.73
C ALA A 16 26.61 20.68 3.24
N SER A 17 27.44 19.99 2.44
CA SER A 17 27.08 19.72 1.05
C SER A 17 25.81 18.86 1.11
N CYS A 18 24.73 19.37 0.55
CA CYS A 18 23.63 18.50 0.14
C CYS A 18 24.24 17.52 -0.88
N ALA A 19 24.66 16.36 -0.43
CA ALA A 19 25.02 15.29 -1.34
C ALA A 19 23.76 15.02 -2.18
N PRO A 20 23.88 14.87 -3.50
CA PRO A 20 22.75 14.46 -4.32
C PRO A 20 22.24 13.12 -3.76
N VAL A 21 20.94 13.04 -3.53
CA VAL A 21 20.33 11.80 -3.06
C VAL A 21 20.54 10.73 -4.12
N ASP A 22 21.17 9.64 -3.73
CA ASP A 22 21.30 8.46 -4.58
C ASP A 22 19.97 7.70 -4.58
N LEU A 23 19.18 7.87 -5.62
CA LEU A 23 17.91 7.16 -5.80
C LEU A 23 18.11 5.62 -5.91
N ASN A 24 19.33 5.17 -6.13
CA ASN A 24 19.70 3.76 -6.15
C ASN A 24 20.33 3.30 -4.81
N ALA A 25 20.39 4.18 -3.81
CA ALA A 25 20.87 3.77 -2.49
C ALA A 25 20.03 2.59 -1.97
N PRO A 26 20.66 1.59 -1.35
CA PRO A 26 19.94 0.48 -0.75
C PRO A 26 18.85 0.98 0.19
N ILE A 27 17.66 0.41 0.08
CA ILE A 27 16.58 0.71 1.02
C ILE A 27 16.92 0.08 2.39
N PRO A 28 16.60 0.74 3.51
CA PRO A 28 16.72 0.10 4.82
C PRO A 28 15.85 -1.16 4.87
N THR A 29 16.42 -2.25 5.36
CA THR A 29 15.72 -3.54 5.52
C THR A 29 15.55 -3.86 6.98
N PHE A 30 14.31 -4.17 7.38
CA PHE A 30 13.97 -4.50 8.76
C PHE A 30 13.13 -5.77 8.82
N GLU A 31 13.41 -6.58 9.83
CA GLU A 31 12.61 -7.75 10.15
C GLU A 31 11.49 -7.35 11.12
N THR A 32 10.26 -7.29 10.61
CA THR A 32 9.09 -6.90 11.42
C THR A 32 8.60 -8.05 12.31
N GLY A 33 8.92 -9.30 11.96
CA GLY A 33 8.42 -10.49 12.63
C GLY A 33 6.96 -10.82 12.31
N ILE A 34 6.33 -10.05 11.41
CA ILE A 34 4.94 -10.29 10.99
C ILE A 34 4.93 -11.23 9.78
N ASP A 35 4.16 -12.31 9.88
CA ASP A 35 3.96 -13.25 8.77
C ASP A 35 2.86 -12.72 7.84
N PRO A 36 3.19 -12.36 6.58
CA PRO A 36 2.21 -11.81 5.63
C PRO A 36 1.19 -12.85 5.13
N ASN A 37 1.35 -14.14 5.47
CA ASN A 37 0.37 -15.18 5.14
C ASN A 37 -0.74 -15.33 6.19
N THR A 38 -0.71 -14.51 7.24
CA THR A 38 -1.70 -14.57 8.32
C THR A 38 -3.01 -13.89 7.91
N TRP A 39 -4.12 -14.49 8.34
CA TRP A 39 -5.48 -13.98 8.12
C TRP A 39 -6.13 -13.63 9.47
N ALA A 40 -6.87 -12.53 9.50
CA ALA A 40 -7.68 -12.12 10.64
C ALA A 40 -9.14 -12.47 10.39
N GLN A 41 -9.80 -13.05 11.37
CA GLN A 41 -11.23 -13.35 11.35
C GLN A 41 -12.02 -12.13 11.80
N ILE A 42 -12.95 -11.68 10.97
CA ILE A 42 -13.83 -10.55 11.24
C ILE A 42 -15.25 -11.08 11.43
N PRO A 43 -15.83 -10.98 12.63
CA PRO A 43 -17.15 -11.53 12.89
C PRO A 43 -18.24 -10.78 12.13
N ALA A 44 -19.32 -11.49 11.79
CA ALA A 44 -20.54 -10.87 11.29
C ALA A 44 -21.11 -9.86 12.30
N GLY A 45 -21.87 -8.90 11.81
CA GLY A 45 -22.63 -7.97 12.65
C GLY A 45 -22.45 -6.50 12.27
N GLU A 46 -23.14 -5.67 13.03
CA GLU A 46 -23.18 -4.23 12.85
C GLU A 46 -21.89 -3.54 13.30
N PHE A 47 -21.58 -2.39 12.66
CA PHE A 47 -20.51 -1.49 13.04
C PHE A 47 -20.84 -0.06 12.60
N HIS A 48 -20.11 0.92 13.14
CA HIS A 48 -20.18 2.30 12.69
C HIS A 48 -19.30 2.51 11.46
N HIS A 49 -19.84 3.14 10.41
CA HIS A 49 -19.07 3.43 9.20
C HIS A 49 -19.22 4.89 8.75
N GLY A 50 -18.29 5.32 7.90
CA GLY A 50 -18.30 6.68 7.38
C GLY A 50 -17.89 7.73 8.40
N GLN A 51 -17.93 8.99 7.99
CA GLN A 51 -17.55 10.12 8.82
C GLN A 51 -18.61 10.47 9.88
N PHE A 52 -19.84 10.07 9.64
CA PHE A 52 -20.99 10.44 10.48
C PHE A 52 -21.57 9.25 11.25
N ASP A 53 -20.77 8.19 11.38
CA ASP A 53 -21.07 7.01 12.19
C ASP A 53 -22.40 6.33 11.82
N GLU A 54 -22.65 6.22 10.52
CA GLU A 54 -23.80 5.48 10.00
C GLU A 54 -23.66 4.00 10.35
N THR A 55 -24.76 3.32 10.62
CA THR A 55 -24.75 1.88 10.91
C THR A 55 -24.72 1.07 9.63
N ALA A 56 -23.77 0.16 9.53
CA ALA A 56 -23.69 -0.87 8.48
C ALA A 56 -23.47 -2.26 9.10
N SER A 57 -23.57 -3.31 8.30
CA SER A 57 -23.27 -4.67 8.71
C SER A 57 -22.50 -5.41 7.64
N THR A 58 -21.70 -6.40 8.07
CA THR A 58 -21.06 -7.37 7.20
C THR A 58 -21.40 -8.79 7.65
N GLU A 59 -21.33 -9.74 6.73
CA GLU A 59 -21.21 -11.15 7.08
C GLU A 59 -19.83 -11.41 7.73
N ALA A 60 -19.60 -12.62 8.25
CA ALA A 60 -18.29 -13.02 8.71
C ALA A 60 -17.35 -13.24 7.52
N TYR A 61 -16.09 -12.86 7.65
CA TYR A 61 -15.08 -13.00 6.61
C TYR A 61 -13.68 -13.04 7.22
N GLU A 62 -12.72 -13.48 6.43
CA GLU A 62 -11.31 -13.33 6.77
C GLU A 62 -10.64 -12.32 5.83
N ILE A 63 -9.66 -11.60 6.35
CA ILE A 63 -8.89 -10.61 5.61
C ILE A 63 -7.40 -10.76 5.95
N MET A 64 -6.51 -10.54 4.98
CA MET A 64 -5.06 -10.59 5.22
C MET A 64 -4.64 -9.57 6.26
N VAL A 65 -3.81 -10.00 7.21
CA VAL A 65 -3.31 -9.16 8.31
C VAL A 65 -2.46 -8.00 7.80
N THR A 66 -1.78 -8.18 6.67
CA THR A 66 -0.97 -7.16 5.98
C THR A 66 -1.43 -6.98 4.54
N ASP A 67 -0.88 -5.96 3.87
CA ASP A 67 -0.92 -5.88 2.40
C ASP A 67 -0.20 -7.07 1.78
N VAL A 68 -0.59 -7.45 0.56
CA VAL A 68 0.17 -8.40 -0.27
C VAL A 68 1.56 -7.84 -0.51
N THR A 69 2.59 -8.63 -0.20
CA THR A 69 3.98 -8.21 -0.38
C THR A 69 4.43 -8.33 -1.84
N THR A 70 5.49 -7.61 -2.18
CA THR A 70 6.11 -7.70 -3.51
C THR A 70 6.61 -9.11 -3.80
N ALA A 71 7.12 -9.83 -2.77
CA ALA A 71 7.54 -11.23 -2.93
C ALA A 71 6.36 -12.15 -3.24
N GLN A 72 5.27 -12.06 -2.49
CA GLN A 72 4.06 -12.85 -2.75
C GLN A 72 3.51 -12.60 -4.17
N TYR A 73 3.56 -11.34 -4.63
CA TYR A 73 3.11 -11.02 -5.98
C TYR A 73 4.05 -11.57 -7.07
N ALA A 74 5.37 -11.55 -6.85
CA ALA A 74 6.33 -12.15 -7.77
C ALA A 74 6.16 -13.67 -7.86
N ASP A 75 5.88 -14.35 -6.75
CA ASP A 75 5.57 -15.79 -6.72
C ASP A 75 4.29 -16.10 -7.50
N PHE A 76 3.25 -15.28 -7.33
CA PHE A 76 2.03 -15.37 -8.15
C PHE A 76 2.34 -15.23 -9.65
N LEU A 77 3.11 -14.22 -10.04
CA LEU A 77 3.43 -14.01 -11.46
C LEU A 77 4.17 -15.20 -12.06
N ASN A 78 5.11 -15.80 -11.31
CA ASN A 78 5.84 -16.99 -11.75
C ASN A 78 4.90 -18.18 -11.96
N ALA A 79 3.99 -18.43 -11.02
CA ALA A 79 3.02 -19.52 -11.11
C ALA A 79 2.02 -19.28 -12.25
N ALA A 80 1.44 -18.09 -12.32
CA ALA A 80 0.42 -17.72 -13.30
C ALA A 80 0.96 -17.63 -14.74
N LEU A 81 2.23 -17.27 -14.92
CA LEU A 81 2.88 -17.33 -16.22
C LEU A 81 3.09 -18.78 -16.67
N ALA A 82 3.49 -19.67 -15.74
CA ALA A 82 3.73 -21.07 -16.03
C ALA A 82 2.46 -21.83 -16.41
N ASP A 83 1.31 -21.50 -15.82
CA ASP A 83 0.01 -22.13 -16.14
C ASP A 83 -0.78 -21.38 -17.23
N GLY A 84 -0.29 -20.23 -17.69
CA GLY A 84 -0.90 -19.45 -18.77
C GLY A 84 -2.06 -18.53 -18.33
N SER A 85 -2.27 -18.34 -17.03
CA SER A 85 -3.28 -17.42 -16.49
C SER A 85 -2.96 -15.96 -16.76
N ILE A 86 -1.69 -15.63 -16.96
CA ILE A 86 -1.21 -14.32 -17.38
C ILE A 86 -0.33 -14.40 -18.63
N LYS A 87 -0.10 -13.27 -19.28
CA LYS A 87 0.75 -13.15 -20.47
C LYS A 87 1.66 -11.93 -20.38
N MET A 88 2.78 -12.04 -21.09
CA MET A 88 3.63 -10.89 -21.40
C MET A 88 3.10 -10.17 -22.65
N ASP A 89 2.92 -8.87 -22.56
CA ASP A 89 2.57 -8.00 -23.68
C ASP A 89 3.44 -6.75 -23.68
N GLY A 90 4.52 -6.75 -24.45
CA GLY A 90 5.37 -5.59 -24.71
C GLY A 90 5.90 -4.88 -23.46
N GLY A 91 6.43 -5.62 -22.47
CA GLY A 91 6.92 -5.05 -21.21
C GLY A 91 5.83 -4.84 -20.16
N LYS A 92 4.64 -5.37 -20.39
CA LYS A 92 3.49 -5.36 -19.48
C LYS A 92 3.06 -6.78 -19.17
N ILE A 93 2.51 -6.98 -17.99
CA ILE A 93 1.80 -8.21 -17.63
C ILE A 93 0.31 -7.93 -17.77
N VAL A 94 -0.35 -8.80 -18.51
CA VAL A 94 -1.80 -8.77 -18.68
C VAL A 94 -2.43 -10.10 -18.27
N GLY A 95 -3.67 -10.04 -17.81
CA GLY A 95 -4.46 -11.22 -17.46
C GLY A 95 -5.93 -11.00 -17.76
N PHE A 96 -6.66 -12.10 -17.84
CA PHE A 96 -8.06 -12.07 -18.20
C PHE A 96 -8.93 -11.49 -17.06
N TYR A 97 -9.83 -10.59 -17.43
CA TYR A 97 -10.93 -10.11 -16.61
C TYR A 97 -12.27 -10.33 -17.34
N PRO A 98 -13.33 -10.83 -16.66
CA PRO A 98 -14.59 -11.18 -17.32
C PRO A 98 -15.43 -10.00 -17.79
N GLY A 99 -15.00 -8.78 -17.50
CA GLY A 99 -15.75 -7.56 -17.80
C GLY A 99 -16.70 -7.16 -16.67
N ASP A 100 -17.13 -5.90 -16.70
CA ASP A 100 -18.15 -5.40 -15.78
C ASP A 100 -19.54 -5.65 -16.38
N THR A 101 -20.48 -6.03 -15.51
CA THR A 101 -21.91 -6.03 -15.87
C THR A 101 -22.46 -4.61 -16.00
N PHE A 102 -21.75 -3.65 -15.41
CA PHE A 102 -22.04 -2.24 -15.46
C PHE A 102 -21.48 -1.62 -16.76
N HIS A 103 -22.27 -0.82 -17.44
CA HIS A 103 -21.91 -0.24 -18.74
C HIS A 103 -21.55 1.26 -18.68
N GLY A 104 -21.44 1.85 -17.49
CA GLY A 104 -21.10 3.25 -17.30
C GLY A 104 -22.14 4.24 -17.78
N VAL A 105 -21.80 5.51 -17.70
CA VAL A 105 -22.55 6.60 -18.32
C VAL A 105 -22.06 6.85 -19.76
N LYS A 106 -22.82 7.59 -20.54
CA LYS A 106 -22.70 7.75 -21.99
C LYS A 106 -21.29 8.01 -22.57
N HIS A 107 -20.36 8.47 -21.77
CA HIS A 107 -19.00 8.87 -22.20
C HIS A 107 -17.88 8.08 -21.54
N GLU A 108 -18.18 7.02 -20.81
CA GLU A 108 -17.18 6.20 -20.17
C GLU A 108 -16.82 4.98 -21.00
N GLU A 109 -15.56 4.58 -20.89
CA GLU A 109 -15.06 3.37 -21.53
C GLU A 109 -15.70 2.14 -20.89
N LYS A 110 -16.17 1.22 -21.71
CA LYS A 110 -16.68 -0.06 -21.23
C LYS A 110 -15.52 -0.95 -20.84
N ILE A 111 -15.68 -1.66 -19.73
CA ILE A 111 -14.76 -2.70 -19.31
C ILE A 111 -15.30 -4.03 -19.82
N GLU A 112 -14.90 -4.38 -21.02
CA GLU A 112 -15.30 -5.63 -21.67
C GLU A 112 -14.49 -6.81 -21.14
N ALA A 113 -14.98 -8.02 -21.36
CA ALA A 113 -14.22 -9.23 -21.10
C ALA A 113 -12.97 -9.29 -21.98
N GLY A 114 -11.82 -9.55 -21.41
CA GLY A 114 -10.55 -9.58 -22.15
C GLY A 114 -9.33 -9.49 -21.25
N ASP A 115 -8.17 -9.35 -21.89
CA ASP A 115 -6.90 -9.18 -21.17
C ASP A 115 -6.71 -7.71 -20.78
N TRP A 116 -6.49 -7.49 -19.48
CA TRP A 116 -6.27 -6.17 -18.91
C TRP A 116 -4.90 -6.09 -18.26
N LEU A 117 -4.34 -4.87 -18.19
CA LEU A 117 -3.06 -4.62 -17.55
C LEU A 117 -3.12 -4.99 -16.05
N PHE A 118 -2.21 -5.86 -15.62
CA PHE A 118 -1.98 -6.17 -14.20
C PHE A 118 -0.89 -5.28 -13.64
N ILE A 119 0.31 -5.33 -14.23
CA ILE A 119 1.43 -4.47 -13.85
C ILE A 119 2.22 -4.00 -15.09
N PRO A 120 2.74 -2.77 -15.08
CA PRO A 120 3.67 -2.25 -16.08
C PRO A 120 5.10 -2.61 -15.66
N LEU A 121 5.72 -3.62 -16.25
CA LEU A 121 7.11 -3.98 -15.94
C LEU A 121 8.13 -2.93 -16.43
N ASP A 122 7.75 -2.15 -17.42
CA ASP A 122 8.58 -1.07 -17.99
C ASP A 122 8.48 0.25 -17.21
N ASP A 123 7.63 0.33 -16.18
CA ASP A 123 7.53 1.51 -15.34
C ASP A 123 8.69 1.56 -14.32
N PRO A 124 9.41 2.71 -14.19
CA PRO A 124 10.56 2.82 -13.30
C PRO A 124 10.22 2.66 -11.79
N SER A 125 8.96 2.80 -11.42
CA SER A 125 8.51 2.58 -10.04
C SER A 125 8.32 1.10 -9.70
N GLN A 126 8.34 0.21 -10.70
CA GLN A 126 8.13 -1.22 -10.50
C GLN A 126 9.29 -1.86 -9.74
N ARG A 127 8.99 -2.70 -8.77
CA ARG A 127 9.97 -3.43 -7.93
C ARG A 127 10.13 -4.88 -8.30
N ILE A 128 9.38 -5.35 -9.30
CA ILE A 128 9.50 -6.68 -9.89
C ILE A 128 10.22 -6.55 -11.22
N GLN A 129 11.16 -7.44 -11.48
CA GLN A 129 11.92 -7.54 -12.71
C GLN A 129 11.70 -8.91 -13.34
N PHE A 130 11.84 -9.00 -14.66
CA PHE A 130 11.75 -10.25 -15.40
C PHE A 130 13.00 -10.46 -16.22
N ASP A 131 13.70 -11.59 -16.01
CA ASP A 131 14.96 -11.91 -16.70
C ASP A 131 14.76 -12.66 -18.03
N GLY A 132 13.52 -12.83 -18.46
CA GLY A 132 13.12 -13.63 -19.63
C GLY A 132 12.59 -15.02 -19.26
N THR A 133 12.71 -15.41 -17.99
CA THR A 133 12.27 -16.73 -17.48
C THR A 133 11.53 -16.62 -16.17
N THR A 134 12.01 -15.76 -15.26
CA THR A 134 11.53 -15.70 -13.88
C THR A 134 11.34 -14.24 -13.45
N PHE A 135 10.27 -14.00 -12.71
CA PHE A 135 10.07 -12.75 -12.00
C PHE A 135 10.82 -12.75 -10.68
N THR A 136 11.58 -11.71 -10.44
CA THR A 136 12.35 -11.51 -9.19
C THR A 136 12.05 -10.14 -8.61
N VAL A 137 12.22 -10.01 -7.30
CA VAL A 137 12.03 -8.75 -6.60
C VAL A 137 13.33 -7.97 -6.53
N GLN A 138 13.27 -6.66 -6.70
CA GLN A 138 14.40 -5.79 -6.41
C GLN A 138 14.81 -5.95 -4.94
N SER A 139 16.09 -6.23 -4.70
CA SER A 139 16.63 -6.48 -3.35
C SER A 139 16.20 -5.38 -2.34
N GLY A 140 15.69 -5.82 -1.19
CA GLY A 140 15.21 -4.98 -0.10
C GLY A 140 13.72 -4.68 -0.15
N TYR A 141 13.02 -4.99 -1.25
CA TYR A 141 11.59 -4.75 -1.38
C TYR A 141 10.72 -6.01 -1.20
N GLU A 142 11.32 -7.13 -0.86
CA GLU A 142 10.62 -8.42 -0.74
C GLU A 142 9.44 -8.37 0.24
N LYS A 143 9.64 -7.68 1.37
CA LYS A 143 8.65 -7.51 2.44
C LYS A 143 7.84 -6.22 2.36
N HIS A 144 8.09 -5.40 1.35
CA HIS A 144 7.29 -4.19 1.12
C HIS A 144 5.96 -4.54 0.44
N PRO A 145 4.90 -3.74 0.61
CA PRO A 145 3.66 -3.97 -0.10
C PRO A 145 3.89 -3.95 -1.61
N MET A 146 3.17 -4.79 -2.33
CA MET A 146 3.10 -4.72 -3.79
C MET A 146 2.53 -3.38 -4.21
N THR A 147 3.23 -2.67 -5.07
CA THR A 147 2.83 -1.36 -5.59
C THR A 147 2.88 -1.32 -7.12
N SER A 148 2.43 -0.20 -7.70
CA SER A 148 2.35 -0.04 -9.17
C SER A 148 1.58 -1.19 -9.82
N VAL A 149 0.53 -1.63 -9.13
CA VAL A 149 -0.42 -2.65 -9.53
C VAL A 149 -1.76 -2.00 -9.85
N THR A 150 -2.37 -2.38 -10.96
CA THR A 150 -3.72 -1.93 -11.31
C THR A 150 -4.76 -2.65 -10.46
N TRP A 151 -6.00 -2.16 -10.48
CA TRP A 151 -7.10 -2.88 -9.86
C TRP A 151 -7.28 -4.28 -10.44
N PHE A 152 -7.10 -4.44 -11.75
CA PHE A 152 -7.18 -5.75 -12.41
C PHE A 152 -6.07 -6.70 -11.93
N GLY A 153 -4.85 -6.19 -11.72
CA GLY A 153 -3.76 -6.97 -11.17
C GLY A 153 -3.97 -7.39 -9.73
N ALA A 154 -4.54 -6.51 -8.91
CA ALA A 154 -4.92 -6.80 -7.53
C ALA A 154 -6.06 -7.84 -7.47
N TRP A 155 -7.10 -7.63 -8.27
CA TRP A 155 -8.21 -8.58 -8.43
C TRP A 155 -7.73 -9.94 -8.92
N GLY A 156 -6.89 -9.96 -9.97
CA GLY A 156 -6.36 -11.18 -10.56
C GLY A 156 -5.53 -12.02 -9.59
N TYR A 157 -4.70 -11.35 -8.76
CA TYR A 157 -3.97 -12.01 -7.69
C TYR A 157 -4.91 -12.69 -6.69
N CYS A 158 -5.90 -11.96 -6.16
CA CYS A 158 -6.81 -12.53 -5.18
C CYS A 158 -7.62 -13.70 -5.79
N GLN A 159 -8.14 -13.53 -7.01
CA GLN A 159 -8.87 -14.60 -7.71
C GLN A 159 -8.03 -15.85 -7.98
N TYR A 160 -6.76 -15.69 -8.30
CA TYR A 160 -5.84 -16.80 -8.55
C TYR A 160 -5.74 -17.74 -7.33
N PHE A 161 -5.78 -17.18 -6.12
CA PHE A 161 -5.75 -17.94 -4.87
C PHE A 161 -7.14 -18.25 -4.31
N GLY A 162 -8.21 -18.08 -5.10
CA GLY A 162 -9.58 -18.36 -4.67
C GLY A 162 -10.11 -17.40 -3.61
N THR A 163 -9.55 -16.21 -3.54
CA THR A 163 -9.94 -15.12 -2.64
C THR A 163 -10.46 -13.93 -3.46
N ARG A 164 -10.77 -12.81 -2.83
CA ARG A 164 -11.27 -11.60 -3.48
C ARG A 164 -10.71 -10.34 -2.86
N LEU A 165 -10.88 -9.20 -3.49
CA LEU A 165 -10.67 -7.92 -2.82
C LEU A 165 -11.75 -7.72 -1.74
N PRO A 166 -11.44 -7.07 -0.60
CA PRO A 166 -12.44 -6.72 0.39
C PRO A 166 -13.41 -5.67 -0.20
N THR A 167 -14.65 -5.71 0.20
CA THR A 167 -15.57 -4.58 -0.02
C THR A 167 -15.14 -3.38 0.82
N GLU A 168 -15.64 -2.18 0.50
CA GLU A 168 -15.37 -0.97 1.29
C GLU A 168 -15.85 -1.12 2.74
N LEU A 169 -17.03 -1.72 2.95
CA LEU A 169 -17.56 -1.95 4.30
C LEU A 169 -16.72 -2.97 5.08
N GLU A 170 -16.28 -4.04 4.44
CA GLU A 170 -15.38 -5.02 5.07
C GLU A 170 -14.04 -4.39 5.42
N TRP A 171 -13.44 -3.64 4.48
CA TRP A 171 -12.18 -2.96 4.74
C TRP A 171 -12.31 -1.99 5.93
N GLU A 172 -13.39 -1.19 5.95
CA GLU A 172 -13.61 -0.21 7.01
C GLU A 172 -13.86 -0.88 8.37
N LYS A 173 -14.67 -1.95 8.43
CA LYS A 173 -14.90 -2.72 9.66
C LYS A 173 -13.60 -3.34 10.18
N ALA A 174 -12.79 -3.93 9.28
CA ALA A 174 -11.50 -4.51 9.64
C ALA A 174 -10.53 -3.46 10.23
N ALA A 175 -10.56 -2.23 9.72
CA ALA A 175 -9.74 -1.13 10.19
C ALA A 175 -10.25 -0.51 11.51
N ARG A 176 -11.56 -0.33 11.64
CA ARG A 176 -12.20 0.45 12.72
C ARG A 176 -12.62 -0.43 13.92
N GLY A 177 -13.05 -1.65 13.67
CA GLY A 177 -13.79 -2.43 14.67
C GLY A 177 -15.26 -2.03 14.69
N THR A 178 -15.80 -1.86 15.90
CA THR A 178 -17.23 -1.54 16.12
C THR A 178 -17.47 -0.19 16.78
N ASP A 179 -16.43 0.59 17.01
CA ASP A 179 -16.51 1.93 17.59
C ASP A 179 -16.33 3.04 16.53
N GLU A 180 -16.24 4.29 16.98
CA GLU A 180 -16.23 5.49 16.13
C GLU A 180 -14.82 6.06 15.90
N ARG A 181 -13.76 5.25 16.18
CA ARG A 181 -12.38 5.71 16.08
C ARG A 181 -12.00 6.23 14.69
N PRO A 182 -11.25 7.35 14.59
CA PRO A 182 -10.79 7.89 13.32
C PRO A 182 -9.61 7.12 12.69
N PHE A 183 -8.79 6.44 13.50
CA PHE A 183 -7.63 5.67 13.04
C PHE A 183 -7.70 4.23 13.57
N PRO A 184 -7.05 3.26 12.92
CA PRO A 184 -7.09 1.85 13.35
C PRO A 184 -6.69 1.63 14.82
N TRP A 185 -5.78 2.44 15.34
CA TRP A 185 -5.24 2.39 16.70
C TRP A 185 -5.95 3.30 17.72
N GLY A 186 -6.87 4.18 17.31
CA GLY A 186 -7.59 5.11 18.21
C GLY A 186 -7.76 6.51 17.64
N ASP A 187 -7.69 7.53 18.53
CA ASP A 187 -8.18 8.87 18.22
C ASP A 187 -7.13 9.82 17.63
N GLU A 188 -5.86 9.60 17.91
CA GLU A 188 -4.79 10.53 17.54
C GLU A 188 -3.74 9.87 16.66
N ILE A 189 -3.13 10.65 15.76
CA ILE A 189 -2.01 10.22 14.94
C ILE A 189 -0.72 10.91 15.37
N GLN A 190 0.35 10.13 15.43
CA GLN A 190 1.72 10.57 15.64
C GLN A 190 2.61 9.94 14.57
N ARG A 191 3.83 10.46 14.41
CA ARG A 191 4.78 9.97 13.37
C ARG A 191 5.12 8.49 13.48
N GLY A 192 5.10 7.94 14.68
CA GLY A 192 5.37 6.53 14.92
C GLY A 192 4.21 5.58 14.60
N HIS A 193 3.04 6.06 14.18
CA HIS A 193 1.87 5.23 13.92
C HIS A 193 1.79 4.69 12.48
N ALA A 194 2.29 5.43 11.50
CA ALA A 194 2.12 5.05 10.09
C ALA A 194 3.17 5.71 9.20
N ASN A 195 3.41 5.13 8.03
CA ASN A 195 4.15 5.76 6.96
C ASN A 195 3.21 6.69 6.17
N PHE A 196 3.37 8.00 6.34
CA PHE A 196 2.61 9.04 5.67
C PHE A 196 3.49 10.27 5.43
N TYR A 197 3.01 11.25 4.67
CA TYR A 197 3.78 12.46 4.38
C TYR A 197 4.22 13.16 5.68
N SER A 198 5.52 13.33 5.85
CA SER A 198 6.13 13.90 7.06
C SER A 198 6.15 13.00 8.31
N SER A 199 6.03 11.68 8.16
CA SER A 199 6.22 10.70 9.25
C SER A 199 7.64 10.73 9.82
N ARG A 200 8.63 11.08 8.98
CA ARG A 200 10.08 11.10 9.31
C ARG A 200 10.62 9.74 9.73
N ASP A 201 10.02 8.70 9.20
CA ASP A 201 10.51 7.33 9.35
C ASP A 201 11.76 7.07 8.48
N PRO A 202 12.43 5.93 8.63
CA PRO A 202 13.63 5.60 7.85
C PRO A 202 13.43 5.50 6.34
N PHE A 203 12.17 5.46 5.85
CA PHE A 203 11.83 5.36 4.45
C PHE A 203 11.47 6.71 3.82
N GLU A 204 11.25 7.74 4.64
CA GLU A 204 10.97 9.08 4.16
C GLU A 204 12.27 9.78 3.78
N ASP A 205 12.41 10.13 2.51
CA ASP A 205 13.51 10.95 2.03
C ASP A 205 13.07 12.40 1.85
N MET A 206 13.29 13.20 2.86
CA MET A 206 12.96 14.64 2.87
C MET A 206 13.71 15.45 1.79
N ALA A 207 14.77 14.89 1.20
CA ALA A 207 15.59 15.60 0.22
C ALA A 207 15.23 15.29 -1.23
N SER A 208 14.53 14.19 -1.51
CA SER A 208 14.34 13.64 -2.86
C SER A 208 12.92 13.58 -3.38
N PHE A 209 11.97 14.29 -2.81
CA PHE A 209 10.61 14.35 -3.35
C PHE A 209 9.81 13.04 -3.32
N GLY A 210 9.99 12.20 -2.35
CA GLY A 210 9.14 11.02 -2.23
C GLY A 210 9.50 10.16 -1.04
N SER A 211 8.47 9.70 -0.35
CA SER A 211 8.58 8.66 0.65
C SER A 211 8.59 7.30 -0.05
N ARG A 212 9.36 6.35 0.47
CA ARG A 212 9.30 4.95 0.06
C ARG A 212 8.28 4.22 0.93
N THR A 213 7.80 3.09 0.47
CA THR A 213 6.99 2.20 1.33
C THR A 213 7.85 1.66 2.46
N SER A 214 7.24 1.30 3.58
CA SER A 214 7.85 0.50 4.64
C SER A 214 7.53 -0.98 4.46
N PRO A 215 8.33 -1.92 5.02
CA PRO A 215 7.94 -3.31 5.09
C PRO A 215 6.59 -3.47 5.80
N VAL A 216 5.80 -4.45 5.38
CA VAL A 216 4.48 -4.69 6.00
C VAL A 216 4.62 -4.99 7.50
N GLY A 217 3.74 -4.43 8.32
CA GLY A 217 3.76 -4.56 9.77
C GLY A 217 4.93 -3.84 10.46
N PHE A 218 5.52 -2.83 9.82
CA PHE A 218 6.63 -2.06 10.41
C PHE A 218 6.21 -1.31 11.68
N TYR A 219 5.00 -0.78 11.72
CA TYR A 219 4.49 0.00 12.86
C TYR A 219 3.86 -0.91 13.93
N ASN A 220 4.71 -1.65 14.64
CA ASN A 220 4.35 -2.71 15.59
C ASN A 220 4.87 -2.49 17.01
N GLY A 221 5.24 -1.25 17.36
CA GLY A 221 5.73 -0.89 18.68
C GLY A 221 7.23 -1.14 18.91
N GLN A 222 7.95 -1.69 17.91
CA GLN A 222 9.39 -1.94 18.02
C GLN A 222 10.23 -0.70 17.66
N VAL A 223 11.51 -0.75 18.00
CA VAL A 223 12.51 0.27 17.62
C VAL A 223 13.36 -0.27 16.48
N TYR A 224 13.42 0.49 15.37
CA TYR A 224 14.24 0.17 14.20
C TYR A 224 15.27 1.27 13.95
N ASP A 225 16.55 0.96 14.13
CA ASP A 225 17.67 1.90 13.96
C ASP A 225 17.47 3.26 14.68
N GLY A 226 16.87 3.21 15.88
CA GLY A 226 16.58 4.39 16.69
C GLY A 226 15.24 5.08 16.38
N PHE A 227 14.50 4.65 15.37
CA PHE A 227 13.14 5.09 15.12
C PHE A 227 12.15 4.26 15.95
N GLN A 228 11.43 4.91 16.85
CA GLN A 228 10.41 4.27 17.68
C GLN A 228 9.08 4.22 16.93
N THR A 229 8.61 3.02 16.60
CA THR A 229 7.25 2.82 16.11
C THR A 229 6.27 2.67 17.27
N ILE A 230 4.99 2.90 17.00
CA ILE A 230 3.88 2.64 17.91
C ILE A 230 3.11 1.43 17.35
N ASP A 231 2.59 0.59 18.22
CA ASP A 231 1.72 -0.50 17.81
C ASP A 231 0.43 0.09 17.23
N SER A 232 0.27 -0.07 15.92
CA SER A 232 -0.78 0.56 15.12
C SER A 232 -1.75 -0.45 14.52
N THR A 233 -1.88 -1.59 15.19
CA THR A 233 -2.85 -2.61 14.79
C THR A 233 -4.29 -2.12 14.93
N SER A 234 -5.14 -2.59 14.03
CA SER A 234 -6.58 -2.44 14.15
C SER A 234 -7.12 -3.30 15.32
N PRO A 235 -8.38 -3.12 15.73
CA PRO A 235 -9.00 -3.96 16.77
C PRO A 235 -8.96 -5.47 16.48
N TYR A 236 -8.79 -5.85 15.22
CA TYR A 236 -8.68 -7.24 14.79
C TYR A 236 -7.24 -7.67 14.49
N GLY A 237 -6.25 -6.83 14.84
CA GLY A 237 -4.84 -7.16 14.68
C GLY A 237 -4.27 -6.97 13.28
N LEU A 238 -4.92 -6.17 12.42
CA LEU A 238 -4.41 -5.87 11.09
C LEU A 238 -3.40 -4.72 11.14
N TYR A 239 -2.33 -4.85 10.38
CA TYR A 239 -1.32 -3.81 10.17
C TYR A 239 -1.58 -3.03 8.89
N ASP A 240 -0.99 -1.83 8.80
CA ASP A 240 -0.98 -0.98 7.61
C ASP A 240 -2.38 -0.62 7.08
N MET A 241 -3.39 -0.59 7.96
CA MET A 241 -4.74 -0.12 7.62
C MET A 241 -4.82 1.41 7.49
N ALA A 242 -3.73 2.12 7.75
CA ALA A 242 -3.58 3.55 7.53
C ALA A 242 -2.15 3.89 7.15
N GLY A 243 -1.96 4.60 6.04
CA GLY A 243 -0.65 4.95 5.49
C GLY A 243 -0.02 3.83 4.65
N ASN A 244 1.26 3.97 4.36
CA ASN A 244 2.05 3.10 3.50
C ASN A 244 1.54 3.11 2.05
N VAL A 245 0.44 2.43 1.74
CA VAL A 245 -0.19 2.41 0.42
C VAL A 245 -1.70 2.55 0.50
N TRP A 246 -2.31 3.25 -0.44
CA TRP A 246 -3.73 3.14 -0.73
C TRP A 246 -4.05 1.70 -1.12
N GLN A 247 -5.15 1.15 -0.64
CA GLN A 247 -5.53 -0.23 -0.86
C GLN A 247 -6.77 -0.33 -1.73
N TRP A 248 -6.67 -1.00 -2.87
CA TRP A 248 -7.79 -1.29 -3.74
C TRP A 248 -8.86 -2.11 -3.01
N THR A 249 -10.14 -1.75 -3.21
CA THR A 249 -11.30 -2.53 -2.78
C THR A 249 -12.06 -3.12 -3.97
N GLY A 250 -12.99 -4.03 -3.69
CA GLY A 250 -13.77 -4.72 -4.72
C GLY A 250 -14.93 -3.90 -5.28
N ASP A 251 -15.31 -2.81 -4.60
CA ASP A 251 -16.48 -2.03 -4.98
C ASP A 251 -16.23 -1.11 -6.17
N VAL A 252 -17.29 -0.91 -6.94
CA VAL A 252 -17.34 0.00 -8.08
C VAL A 252 -18.02 1.30 -7.64
N TYR A 253 -17.46 2.43 -8.01
CA TYR A 253 -18.13 3.71 -7.81
C TYR A 253 -19.43 3.74 -8.61
N GLU A 254 -20.55 3.96 -7.92
CA GLU A 254 -21.88 3.89 -8.51
C GLU A 254 -22.01 4.85 -9.70
N GLY A 255 -22.40 4.32 -10.85
CA GLY A 255 -22.57 5.06 -12.09
C GLY A 255 -21.30 5.35 -12.87
N MET A 256 -20.12 4.87 -12.43
CA MET A 256 -18.82 5.09 -13.07
C MET A 256 -17.94 3.83 -13.05
N HIS A 257 -16.86 3.80 -13.83
CA HIS A 257 -15.91 2.67 -13.83
C HIS A 257 -14.90 2.69 -12.68
N TYR A 258 -14.88 3.74 -11.90
CA TYR A 258 -13.88 3.90 -10.85
C TYR A 258 -13.98 2.83 -9.79
N ARG A 259 -12.83 2.48 -9.26
CA ARG A 259 -12.69 1.58 -8.12
C ARG A 259 -12.25 2.39 -6.91
N PHE A 260 -12.74 2.02 -5.74
CA PHE A 260 -12.35 2.68 -4.51
C PHE A 260 -11.01 2.21 -3.98
N MET A 261 -10.36 3.12 -3.28
CA MET A 261 -9.14 2.89 -2.51
C MET A 261 -9.30 3.46 -1.11
N ARG A 262 -8.70 2.79 -0.14
CA ARG A 262 -8.80 3.12 1.29
C ARG A 262 -7.43 3.23 1.95
N GLY A 263 -7.37 3.89 3.12
CA GLY A 263 -6.25 3.87 4.04
C GLY A 263 -5.25 5.01 3.92
N GLY A 264 -5.24 5.78 2.84
CA GLY A 264 -4.17 6.74 2.60
C GLY A 264 -2.84 6.08 2.20
N SER A 265 -1.80 6.86 2.01
CA SER A 265 -0.49 6.33 1.62
C SER A 265 0.64 7.17 2.20
N LYS A 266 1.87 6.70 2.01
CA LYS A 266 3.12 7.40 2.32
C LYS A 266 3.22 8.83 1.76
N ASP A 267 2.46 9.14 0.71
CA ASP A 267 2.49 10.43 0.01
C ASP A 267 1.33 11.36 0.43
N THR A 268 0.45 10.91 1.33
CA THR A 268 -0.73 11.67 1.77
C THR A 268 -0.58 12.23 3.18
N TYR A 269 -1.38 13.24 3.51
CA TYR A 269 -1.38 13.84 4.83
C TYR A 269 -2.14 12.98 5.86
N ASP A 270 -1.92 13.25 7.14
CA ASP A 270 -2.57 12.59 8.26
C ASP A 270 -4.10 12.56 8.18
N MET A 271 -4.71 13.61 7.61
CA MET A 271 -6.16 13.68 7.43
C MET A 271 -6.69 12.61 6.45
N ASP A 272 -5.86 12.17 5.50
CA ASP A 272 -6.25 11.18 4.50
C ASP A 272 -6.14 9.74 5.04
N LEU A 273 -5.50 9.57 6.21
CA LEU A 273 -5.35 8.29 6.88
C LEU A 273 -6.55 7.92 7.76
N ARG A 274 -7.52 8.83 7.91
CA ARG A 274 -8.73 8.51 8.65
C ARG A 274 -9.50 7.39 7.96
N ILE A 275 -9.99 6.47 8.75
CA ILE A 275 -10.61 5.22 8.27
C ILE A 275 -11.73 5.47 7.24
N TRP A 276 -12.52 6.51 7.41
CA TRP A 276 -13.64 6.84 6.50
C TRP A 276 -13.23 7.53 5.20
N VAL A 277 -11.96 7.94 5.06
CA VAL A 277 -11.51 8.60 3.83
C VAL A 277 -11.45 7.60 2.69
N ARG A 278 -12.05 7.98 1.57
CA ARG A 278 -12.08 7.21 0.32
C ARG A 278 -11.40 7.97 -0.79
N ASN A 279 -10.68 7.26 -1.60
CA ASN A 279 -10.20 7.73 -2.90
C ASN A 279 -10.73 6.79 -3.99
N ASN A 280 -10.64 7.19 -5.23
CA ASN A 280 -11.04 6.36 -6.37
C ASN A 280 -10.19 6.68 -7.59
N ALA A 281 -10.08 5.71 -8.48
CA ALA A 281 -9.42 5.87 -9.77
C ALA A 281 -9.98 4.88 -10.79
N THR A 282 -9.64 5.08 -12.06
CA THR A 282 -9.92 4.09 -13.09
C THR A 282 -9.22 2.76 -12.74
N PRO A 283 -9.81 1.60 -13.09
CA PRO A 283 -9.21 0.31 -12.74
C PRO A 283 -7.87 0.03 -13.43
N THR A 284 -7.49 0.82 -14.42
CA THR A 284 -6.18 0.79 -15.08
C THR A 284 -5.14 1.67 -14.41
N TYR A 285 -5.53 2.47 -13.41
CA TYR A 285 -4.60 3.31 -12.66
C TYR A 285 -3.64 2.47 -11.83
N PHE A 286 -2.40 2.90 -11.75
CA PHE A 286 -1.36 2.36 -10.88
C PHE A 286 -0.47 3.48 -10.35
N SER A 287 0.15 3.27 -9.20
CA SER A 287 1.04 4.24 -8.56
C SER A 287 1.94 3.54 -7.55
N PRO A 288 3.15 4.06 -7.27
CA PRO A 288 4.01 3.56 -6.20
C PRO A 288 3.45 3.76 -4.78
N GLY A 289 2.30 4.41 -4.66
CA GLY A 289 1.55 4.57 -3.42
C GLY A 289 0.23 3.79 -3.39
N VAL A 290 0.02 2.82 -4.28
CA VAL A 290 -1.20 2.01 -4.35
C VAL A 290 -0.87 0.53 -4.36
N GLY A 291 -1.46 -0.20 -3.44
CA GLY A 291 -1.35 -1.64 -3.25
C GLY A 291 -2.71 -2.27 -2.94
N PHE A 292 -2.73 -3.38 -2.24
CA PHE A 292 -3.96 -4.10 -1.90
C PHE A 292 -3.74 -5.21 -0.86
N ARG A 293 -4.82 -5.70 -0.31
CA ARG A 293 -4.91 -6.98 0.44
C ARG A 293 -6.12 -7.76 -0.01
N CYS A 294 -6.14 -9.08 0.24
CA CYS A 294 -7.28 -9.92 -0.11
C CYS A 294 -8.15 -10.22 1.11
N ALA A 295 -9.40 -10.54 0.83
CA ALA A 295 -10.38 -11.09 1.76
C ALA A 295 -10.92 -12.41 1.22
N ARG A 296 -11.55 -13.22 2.09
CA ARG A 296 -12.26 -14.44 1.71
C ARG A 296 -13.45 -14.66 2.62
N ASP A 297 -14.45 -15.33 2.10
CA ASP A 297 -15.62 -15.74 2.88
C ASP A 297 -15.23 -16.88 3.80
N GLU A 298 -15.86 -16.99 4.99
CA GLU A 298 -15.70 -18.12 5.90
C GLU A 298 -16.30 -19.42 5.35
#